data_a0a3e3b5130254e2703acd944a5d0a63
#
_entry.id   a0a3e3b5130254e2703acd944a5d0a63
#
_cell.length_a   1.000
_cell.length_b   1.000
_cell.length_c   1.000
_cell.angle_alpha   90.00
_cell.angle_beta   90.00
_cell.angle_gamma   90.00
#
_symmetry.space_group_name_H-M   'P 1'
#
loop_
_entity.id
_entity.type
_entity.pdbx_description
1 polymer ?
#
loop_
_entity_poly.entity_id
_entity_poly.type
_entity_poly.pdbx_seq_one_letter_code
_entity_poly.pdbx_strand_id
1 'polypeptide(L)'
;MANVNDLYNKGFGQMGSVFNDGTTAITPPSNRVFIAITFLAETTFDSSGGLKADTSNDAIEFVGTEAAAHNLSVGSETAISGGGGKQVDVSNTFPKGITIYGRWTEIDPASGTLIAYIGD
;
A
#
# COMPACT_ATOMS: atom_id res chain seq x y z
N MET A 1 8.22 17.71 21.93
CA MET A 1 8.70 17.62 20.54
C MET A 1 9.35 16.26 20.33
N ALA A 2 9.04 15.62 19.23
CA ALA A 2 9.65 14.33 18.90
C ALA A 2 11.14 14.53 18.58
N ASN A 3 11.98 13.63 19.08
CA ASN A 3 13.39 13.63 18.74
C ASN A 3 13.62 12.81 17.46
N VAL A 4 14.87 12.73 17.01
CA VAL A 4 15.20 12.02 15.78
C VAL A 4 14.83 10.53 15.88
N ASN A 5 14.99 9.93 17.05
CA ASN A 5 14.64 8.52 17.23
C ASN A 5 13.13 8.28 17.09
N ASP A 6 12.32 9.19 17.61
CA ASP A 6 10.85 9.06 17.48
C ASP A 6 10.42 9.15 16.03
N LEU A 7 10.97 10.09 15.28
CA LEU A 7 10.66 10.24 13.86
C LEU A 7 11.12 9.02 13.08
N TYR A 8 12.29 8.53 13.39
CA TYR A 8 12.85 7.34 12.75
C TYR A 8 11.97 6.12 13.00
N ASN A 9 11.60 5.90 14.26
CA ASN A 9 10.79 4.75 14.64
C ASN A 9 9.42 4.78 13.96
N LYS A 10 8.78 5.95 13.93
CA LYS A 10 7.48 6.11 13.27
C LYS A 10 7.58 5.83 11.78
N GLY A 11 8.67 6.25 11.14
CA GLY A 11 8.88 6.06 9.73
C GLY A 11 9.15 4.62 9.31
N PHE A 12 9.48 3.74 10.26
CA PHE A 12 9.85 2.36 9.97
C PHE A 12 8.90 1.34 10.61
N GLY A 13 7.63 1.69 10.72
CA GLY A 13 6.63 0.74 11.17
C GLY A 13 6.55 0.54 12.67
N GLN A 14 7.17 1.42 13.45
CA GLN A 14 7.14 1.31 14.91
C GLN A 14 5.77 1.65 15.51
N MET A 15 4.83 2.03 14.65
CA MET A 15 3.45 2.32 15.08
C MET A 15 2.55 1.09 15.03
N GLY A 16 3.11 -0.06 14.73
CA GLY A 16 2.39 -1.33 14.71
C GLY A 16 2.50 -2.05 13.38
N SER A 17 2.12 -3.30 13.41
CA SER A 17 2.10 -4.12 12.20
C SER A 17 1.03 -5.19 12.35
N VAL A 18 0.62 -5.77 11.22
CA VAL A 18 -0.39 -6.82 11.19
C VAL A 18 0.05 -7.95 10.28
N PHE A 19 -0.09 -9.17 10.77
CA PHE A 19 0.13 -10.39 9.99
C PHE A 19 -1.21 -10.82 9.38
N ASN A 20 -1.23 -11.06 8.08
CA ASN A 20 -2.43 -11.50 7.38
C ASN A 20 -2.09 -12.69 6.50
N ASP A 21 -2.68 -13.85 6.80
CA ASP A 21 -2.52 -15.07 6.02
C ASP A 21 -3.82 -15.50 5.35
N GLY A 22 -4.82 -14.62 5.33
CA GLY A 22 -6.13 -14.91 4.78
C GLY A 22 -6.53 -13.95 3.69
N THR A 23 -7.77 -14.11 3.23
CA THR A 23 -8.35 -13.30 2.17
C THR A 23 -9.34 -12.26 2.71
N THR A 24 -9.31 -12.00 4.01
CA THR A 24 -10.14 -10.97 4.63
C THR A 24 -9.42 -9.63 4.58
N ALA A 25 -10.15 -8.58 4.20
CA ALA A 25 -9.60 -7.24 4.12
C ALA A 25 -9.14 -6.74 5.50
N ILE A 26 -8.03 -6.02 5.51
CA ILE A 26 -7.55 -5.35 6.72
C ILE A 26 -7.45 -3.85 6.45
N THR A 27 -7.75 -3.07 7.49
CA THR A 27 -7.64 -1.61 7.45
C THR A 27 -6.82 -1.13 8.63
N PRO A 28 -6.09 -0.02 8.48
CA PRO A 28 -5.30 0.51 9.58
C PRO A 28 -6.19 1.20 10.62
N PRO A 29 -5.66 1.48 11.82
CA PRO A 29 -6.39 2.30 12.79
C PRO A 29 -6.72 3.68 12.24
N SER A 30 -7.67 4.36 12.87
CA SER A 30 -8.08 5.71 12.47
C SER A 30 -6.88 6.65 12.37
N ASN A 31 -6.87 7.44 11.31
CA ASN A 31 -5.82 8.42 11.02
C ASN A 31 -4.44 7.81 10.79
N ARG A 32 -4.41 6.52 10.42
CA ARG A 32 -3.18 5.83 10.05
C ARG A 32 -3.33 5.21 8.67
N VAL A 33 -2.20 4.82 8.11
CA VAL A 33 -2.14 4.08 6.85
C VAL A 33 -1.16 2.93 7.00
N PHE A 34 -1.21 1.98 6.07
CA PHE A 34 -0.14 0.99 5.95
C PHE A 34 0.95 1.62 5.09
N ILE A 35 2.18 1.61 5.58
CA ILE A 35 3.32 2.26 4.89
C ILE A 35 4.25 1.29 4.21
N ALA A 36 4.18 0.02 4.55
CA ALA A 36 5.02 -1.00 3.95
C ALA A 36 4.32 -2.35 4.05
N ILE A 37 4.58 -3.21 3.07
CA ILE A 37 4.07 -4.58 3.05
C ILE A 37 5.22 -5.51 2.73
N THR A 38 5.47 -6.49 3.60
CA THR A 38 6.45 -7.55 3.34
C THR A 38 5.69 -8.83 3.01
N PHE A 39 6.01 -9.43 1.87
CA PHE A 39 5.34 -10.63 1.40
C PHE A 39 6.05 -11.87 1.92
N LEU A 40 5.32 -12.71 2.66
CA LEU A 40 5.86 -13.94 3.23
C LEU A 40 5.57 -15.14 2.34
N ALA A 41 4.72 -14.96 1.34
CA ALA A 41 4.40 -15.93 0.30
C ALA A 41 4.03 -15.15 -0.95
N GLU A 42 4.00 -15.83 -2.10
CA GLU A 42 3.50 -15.24 -3.33
C GLU A 42 2.08 -14.74 -3.10
N THR A 43 1.83 -13.48 -3.40
CA THR A 43 0.59 -12.80 -3.03
C THR A 43 -0.03 -12.10 -4.22
N THR A 44 -1.36 -12.18 -4.33
CA THR A 44 -2.14 -11.41 -5.29
C THR A 44 -3.19 -10.62 -4.53
N PHE A 45 -3.73 -9.58 -5.17
CA PHE A 45 -4.76 -8.72 -4.57
C PHE A 45 -6.01 -8.76 -5.44
N ASP A 46 -7.17 -8.65 -4.81
CA ASP A 46 -8.42 -8.53 -5.55
C ASP A 46 -8.34 -7.32 -6.47
N SER A 47 -8.87 -7.46 -7.69
CA SER A 47 -8.77 -6.40 -8.70
C SER A 47 -9.56 -5.15 -8.34
N SER A 48 -10.50 -5.26 -7.41
CA SER A 48 -11.27 -4.13 -6.90
C SER A 48 -11.22 -4.16 -5.38
N GLY A 49 -10.69 -3.09 -4.80
CA GLY A 49 -10.55 -2.99 -3.35
C GLY A 49 -9.39 -3.78 -2.77
N GLY A 50 -8.56 -4.39 -3.60
CA GLY A 50 -7.50 -5.29 -3.11
C GLY A 50 -6.35 -4.57 -2.45
N LEU A 51 -5.88 -3.49 -3.05
CA LEU A 51 -4.79 -2.68 -2.51
C LEU A 51 -5.16 -1.23 -2.74
N LYS A 52 -5.83 -0.64 -1.76
CA LYS A 52 -6.33 0.72 -1.89
C LYS A 52 -5.29 1.72 -1.40
N ALA A 53 -4.70 2.43 -2.33
CA ALA A 53 -3.75 3.49 -2.01
C ALA A 53 -4.47 4.70 -1.41
N ASP A 54 -3.74 5.42 -0.57
CA ASP A 54 -4.20 6.69 -0.03
C ASP A 54 -4.24 7.73 -1.15
N THR A 55 -5.38 8.35 -1.36
CA THR A 55 -5.59 9.37 -2.38
C THR A 55 -5.83 10.76 -1.78
N SER A 56 -5.54 10.94 -0.51
CA SER A 56 -5.79 12.21 0.17
C SER A 56 -4.88 13.34 -0.30
N ASN A 57 -3.77 13.03 -0.94
CA ASN A 57 -2.85 14.01 -1.50
C ASN A 57 -2.74 13.81 -3.01
N ASP A 58 -3.36 14.68 -3.79
CA ASP A 58 -3.37 14.59 -5.25
C ASP A 58 -1.97 14.68 -5.87
N ALA A 59 -1.02 15.22 -5.14
CA ALA A 59 0.34 15.38 -5.65
C ALA A 59 1.18 14.13 -5.51
N ILE A 60 0.68 13.08 -4.88
CA ILE A 60 1.46 11.87 -4.63
C ILE A 60 0.63 10.64 -5.02
N GLU A 61 1.24 9.79 -5.82
CA GLU A 61 0.61 8.57 -6.32
C GLU A 61 1.28 7.35 -5.70
N PHE A 62 0.49 6.36 -5.35
CA PHE A 62 0.99 5.11 -4.81
C PHE A 62 0.44 3.95 -5.62
N VAL A 63 1.20 2.87 -5.71
CA VAL A 63 0.77 1.67 -6.42
C VAL A 63 -0.47 1.07 -5.75
N GLY A 64 -1.42 0.59 -6.55
CA GLY A 64 -2.64 0.01 -5.99
C GLY A 64 -3.56 -0.55 -7.07
N THR A 65 -4.70 -1.06 -6.62
CA THR A 65 -5.69 -1.70 -7.49
C THR A 65 -6.77 -0.75 -7.99
N GLU A 66 -6.90 0.42 -7.37
CA GLU A 66 -7.91 1.40 -7.78
C GLU A 66 -7.35 2.35 -8.84
N ALA A 67 -8.19 2.77 -9.77
CA ALA A 67 -7.77 3.63 -10.86
C ALA A 67 -7.14 4.93 -10.38
N ALA A 68 -7.65 5.50 -9.29
CA ALA A 68 -7.12 6.73 -8.73
C ALA A 68 -5.76 6.55 -8.05
N ALA A 69 -5.38 5.30 -7.79
CA ALA A 69 -4.16 5.02 -7.03
C ALA A 69 -2.89 5.25 -7.84
N HIS A 70 -2.97 5.31 -9.14
CA HIS A 70 -1.78 5.52 -9.98
C HIS A 70 -2.03 6.58 -11.04
N ASN A 71 -3.04 7.37 -10.82
CA ASN A 71 -3.37 8.56 -11.60
C ASN A 71 -3.14 8.43 -13.10
N LEU A 72 -3.77 7.46 -13.70
CA LEU A 72 -3.79 7.36 -15.16
C LEU A 72 -4.59 8.52 -15.77
N SER A 73 -5.38 9.21 -14.94
CA SER A 73 -6.15 10.35 -15.36
C SER A 73 -5.29 11.60 -15.44
N VAL A 74 -5.69 12.50 -16.27
CA VAL A 74 -5.05 13.78 -16.41
C VAL A 74 -5.48 14.70 -15.28
N GLY A 75 -4.59 15.57 -14.85
CA GLY A 75 -4.94 16.65 -13.95
C GLY A 75 -4.19 16.69 -12.63
N SER A 76 -3.42 15.67 -12.32
CA SER A 76 -2.56 15.71 -11.15
C SER A 76 -1.19 16.28 -11.52
N GLU A 77 -0.57 16.99 -10.59
CA GLU A 77 0.77 17.52 -10.78
C GLU A 77 1.83 16.43 -10.82
N THR A 78 1.51 15.27 -10.30
CA THR A 78 2.41 14.12 -10.28
C THR A 78 2.05 13.08 -11.32
N ALA A 79 1.19 13.42 -12.27
CA ALA A 79 0.83 12.50 -13.34
C ALA A 79 2.08 11.92 -14.00
N ILE A 80 2.13 10.60 -14.08
CA ILE A 80 3.27 9.89 -14.67
C ILE A 80 3.22 10.08 -16.18
N SER A 81 4.34 10.50 -16.76
CA SER A 81 4.43 10.74 -18.19
C SER A 81 4.71 9.47 -18.98
N GLY A 82 4.53 9.54 -20.28
CA GLY A 82 4.82 8.43 -21.18
C GLY A 82 3.75 7.37 -21.11
N GLY A 83 4.13 6.13 -20.86
CA GLY A 83 3.19 5.03 -20.73
C GLY A 83 2.34 5.07 -19.47
N GLY A 84 2.68 5.96 -18.54
CA GLY A 84 2.02 6.03 -17.25
C GLY A 84 2.31 4.81 -16.38
N GLY A 85 1.66 4.77 -15.25
CA GLY A 85 1.69 3.60 -14.39
C GLY A 85 0.64 2.61 -14.82
N LYS A 86 0.64 1.44 -14.20
CA LYS A 86 -0.37 0.44 -14.44
C LYS A 86 -1.05 0.06 -13.15
N GLN A 87 -2.36 -0.06 -13.20
CA GLN A 87 -3.17 -0.54 -12.09
C GLN A 87 -2.83 -2.00 -11.80
N VAL A 88 -2.67 -2.32 -10.51
CA VAL A 88 -2.48 -3.69 -10.08
C VAL A 88 -3.81 -4.43 -10.20
N ASP A 89 -3.76 -5.68 -10.65
CA ASP A 89 -4.94 -6.54 -10.68
C ASP A 89 -4.57 -7.94 -10.20
N VAL A 90 -5.56 -8.84 -10.19
CA VAL A 90 -5.39 -10.17 -9.64
C VAL A 90 -4.37 -11.02 -10.43
N SER A 91 -4.05 -10.60 -11.66
CA SER A 91 -3.03 -11.30 -12.46
C SER A 91 -1.60 -10.90 -12.11
N ASN A 92 -1.43 -9.86 -11.30
CA ASN A 92 -0.11 -9.40 -10.89
C ASN A 92 0.28 -10.05 -9.57
N THR A 93 1.38 -10.79 -9.59
CA THR A 93 1.85 -11.55 -8.46
C THR A 93 3.03 -10.84 -7.80
N PHE A 94 2.95 -10.71 -6.49
CA PHE A 94 4.05 -10.16 -5.68
C PHE A 94 4.82 -11.33 -5.08
N PRO A 95 6.12 -11.46 -5.38
CA PRO A 95 6.88 -12.61 -4.94
C PRO A 95 7.19 -12.60 -3.45
N LYS A 96 7.38 -13.78 -2.89
CA LYS A 96 7.83 -13.96 -1.52
C LYS A 96 9.15 -13.23 -1.29
N GLY A 97 9.27 -12.56 -0.15
CA GLY A 97 10.54 -12.01 0.33
C GLY A 97 10.79 -10.56 -0.04
N ILE A 98 9.90 -9.92 -0.80
CA ILE A 98 10.08 -8.50 -1.08
C ILE A 98 9.22 -7.64 -0.16
N THR A 99 9.62 -6.39 -0.03
CA THR A 99 8.86 -5.37 0.70
C THR A 99 8.57 -4.22 -0.24
N ILE A 100 7.31 -3.77 -0.27
CA ILE A 100 6.91 -2.59 -1.01
C ILE A 100 6.55 -1.47 -0.04
N TYR A 101 6.73 -0.23 -0.46
CA TYR A 101 6.50 0.96 0.35
C TYR A 101 5.48 1.86 -0.31
N GLY A 102 4.64 2.47 0.48
CA GLY A 102 3.61 3.37 -0.03
C GLY A 102 2.72 3.88 1.10
N ARG A 103 1.46 4.13 0.76
CA ARG A 103 0.43 4.52 1.73
C ARG A 103 -0.86 3.86 1.30
N TRP A 104 -1.34 2.92 2.11
CA TRP A 104 -2.55 2.16 1.77
C TRP A 104 -3.58 2.26 2.88
N THR A 105 -4.84 2.41 2.48
CA THR A 105 -5.96 2.52 3.41
C THR A 105 -6.71 1.20 3.56
N GLU A 106 -6.46 0.24 2.70
CA GLU A 106 -7.06 -1.10 2.80
C GLU A 106 -6.20 -2.09 2.03
N ILE A 107 -6.04 -3.27 2.59
CA ILE A 107 -5.32 -4.39 1.97
C ILE A 107 -6.24 -5.60 2.00
N ASP A 108 -6.55 -6.16 0.82
CA ASP A 108 -7.46 -7.29 0.67
C ASP A 108 -6.85 -8.31 -0.28
N PRO A 109 -6.01 -9.22 0.22
CA PRO A 109 -5.37 -10.21 -0.64
C PRO A 109 -6.39 -11.19 -1.22
N ALA A 110 -6.20 -11.55 -2.48
CA ALA A 110 -6.90 -12.66 -3.09
C ALA A 110 -6.23 -13.98 -2.71
N SER A 111 -4.91 -13.95 -2.48
CA SER A 111 -4.13 -15.12 -2.02
C SER A 111 -2.84 -14.62 -1.42
N GLY A 112 -2.21 -15.44 -0.59
CA GLY A 112 -0.88 -15.18 -0.06
C GLY A 112 -0.86 -14.85 1.41
N THR A 113 0.31 -14.42 1.87
CA THR A 113 0.59 -14.12 3.28
C THR A 113 1.49 -12.91 3.34
N LEU A 114 1.18 -11.97 4.22
CA LEU A 114 1.95 -10.73 4.31
C LEU A 114 1.96 -10.17 5.73
N ILE A 115 2.90 -9.26 5.95
CA ILE A 115 2.91 -8.38 7.13
C ILE A 115 2.82 -6.96 6.61
N ALA A 116 1.84 -6.20 7.11
CA ALA A 116 1.69 -4.79 6.79
C ALA A 116 2.10 -3.94 8.00
N TYR A 117 2.81 -2.86 7.74
CA TYR A 117 3.34 -1.97 8.76
C TYR A 117 2.58 -0.67 8.77
N ILE A 118 2.26 -0.19 9.98
CA ILE A 118 1.40 0.96 10.19
C ILE A 118 2.26 2.21 10.37
N GLY A 119 1.79 3.31 9.81
CA GLY A 119 2.44 4.60 9.96
C GLY A 119 1.45 5.75 9.86
N ASP A 120 1.96 6.95 9.87
CA ASP A 120 1.14 8.16 9.75
C ASP A 120 0.79 8.47 8.31
#